data_0df892d61c6257fa7314d33245373efc
#
_entry.id   0df892d61c6257fa7314d33245373efc
#
_cell.length_a   1.000
_cell.length_b   1.000
_cell.length_c   1.000
_cell.angle_alpha   90.00
_cell.angle_beta   90.00
_cell.angle_gamma   90.00
#
_symmetry.space_group_name_H-M   'P 1'
#
loop_
_entity.id
_entity.type
_entity.pdbx_description
1 polymer ?
#
loop_
_entity_poly.entity_id
_entity_poly.type
_entity_poly.pdbx_seq_one_letter_code
_entity_poly.pdbx_strand_id
1 'polypeptide(L)'
;MTREELKHLWFNLPRVKPQKEIKAIVITRHGDDHYSCERQTQTQEYWASSSSNFSTYEEALERANTMLDSEIHEGYELIIN
;
A
#
# COMPACT_ATOMS: atom_id res chain seq x y z
N MET A 1 19.42 23.98 11.28
CA MET A 1 17.96 24.06 11.25
C MET A 1 17.37 23.30 12.42
N THR A 2 16.52 23.95 13.18
CA THR A 2 15.90 23.28 14.31
C THR A 2 14.79 22.34 13.85
N ARG A 3 14.42 21.43 14.73
CA ARG A 3 13.33 20.49 14.45
C ARG A 3 12.01 21.22 14.21
N GLU A 4 11.78 22.30 14.92
CA GLU A 4 10.56 23.09 14.75
C GLU A 4 10.55 23.83 13.42
N GLU A 5 11.68 24.33 12.98
CA GLU A 5 11.79 24.96 11.67
C GLU A 5 11.54 24.01 10.54
N LEU A 6 12.07 22.78 10.64
CA LEU A 6 11.81 21.72 9.67
C LEU A 6 10.33 21.39 9.61
N LYS A 7 9.71 21.27 10.77
CA LYS A 7 8.29 20.96 10.87
C LYS A 7 7.45 22.08 10.27
N HIS A 8 7.82 23.31 10.52
CA HIS A 8 7.13 24.49 9.98
C HIS A 8 7.24 24.55 8.46
N LEU A 9 8.43 24.31 7.93
CA LEU A 9 8.64 24.23 6.48
C LEU A 9 7.83 23.09 5.86
N TRP A 10 7.79 21.97 6.52
CA TRP A 10 7.02 20.82 6.06
C TRP A 10 5.53 21.16 5.91
N PHE A 11 4.95 21.87 6.87
CA PHE A 11 3.54 22.21 6.83
C PHE A 11 3.23 23.38 5.89
N ASN A 12 4.19 24.25 5.66
CA ASN A 12 3.99 25.44 4.83
C ASN A 12 4.51 25.29 3.40
N LEU A 13 5.14 24.18 3.08
CA LEU A 13 5.48 23.89 1.70
C LEU A 13 4.19 23.92 0.88
N PRO A 14 4.16 24.69 -0.22
CA PRO A 14 3.01 24.61 -1.11
C PRO A 14 2.86 23.16 -1.46
N ARG A 15 1.80 22.56 -1.01
CA ARG A 15 1.48 21.19 -1.38
C ARG A 15 1.31 21.18 -2.88
N VAL A 16 2.38 20.83 -3.53
CA VAL A 16 2.36 20.54 -4.94
C VAL A 16 1.46 19.35 -5.09
N LYS A 17 0.18 19.60 -5.22
CA LYS A 17 -0.82 18.60 -5.50
C LYS A 17 -0.86 17.40 -4.58
N PRO A 18 -2.05 16.94 -4.28
CA PRO A 18 -2.19 15.68 -3.57
C PRO A 18 -1.35 14.65 -4.29
N GLN A 19 -0.51 14.02 -3.52
CA GLN A 19 0.16 12.85 -3.97
C GLN A 19 -0.89 11.92 -4.51
N LYS A 20 -0.58 11.31 -5.63
CA LYS A 20 -1.42 10.33 -6.25
C LYS A 20 -1.93 9.36 -5.21
N GLU A 21 -3.23 9.18 -5.14
CA GLU A 21 -3.80 8.16 -4.29
C GLU A 21 -3.22 6.81 -4.69
N ILE A 22 -2.79 6.06 -3.69
CA ILE A 22 -2.31 4.71 -3.90
C ILE A 22 -3.35 3.76 -3.34
N LYS A 23 -3.87 2.89 -4.20
CA LYS A 23 -4.80 1.83 -3.83
C LYS A 23 -4.35 0.59 -4.56
N ALA A 24 -3.62 -0.26 -3.86
CA ALA A 24 -2.98 -1.41 -4.47
C ALA A 24 -2.98 -2.62 -3.56
N ILE A 25 -3.09 -3.78 -4.17
CA ILE A 25 -2.82 -5.07 -3.54
C ILE A 25 -1.53 -5.56 -4.17
N VAL A 26 -0.50 -5.74 -3.37
CA VAL A 26 0.85 -6.08 -3.85
C VAL A 26 1.23 -7.47 -3.38
N ILE A 27 1.62 -8.32 -4.32
CA ILE A 27 2.17 -9.63 -4.01
C ILE A 27 3.68 -9.54 -4.21
N THR A 28 4.44 -9.85 -3.17
CA THR A 28 5.89 -9.81 -3.19
C THR A 28 6.45 -11.18 -2.85
N ARG A 29 7.42 -11.63 -3.63
CA ARG A 29 8.16 -12.85 -3.35
C ARG A 29 9.36 -12.49 -2.49
N HIS A 30 9.45 -13.13 -1.32
CA HIS A 30 10.58 -12.96 -0.40
C HIS A 30 11.57 -14.13 -0.45
N GLY A 31 11.13 -15.26 -0.96
CA GLY A 31 11.94 -16.47 -1.09
C GLY A 31 11.13 -17.57 -1.76
N ASP A 32 11.66 -18.78 -1.84
CA ASP A 32 10.99 -19.88 -2.53
C ASP A 32 9.70 -20.31 -1.83
N ASP A 33 9.65 -20.16 -0.51
CA ASP A 33 8.53 -20.57 0.33
C ASP A 33 7.88 -19.41 1.06
N HIS A 34 8.16 -18.18 0.62
CA HIS A 34 7.68 -17.00 1.34
C HIS A 34 7.17 -15.93 0.38
N TYR A 35 5.89 -15.69 0.44
CA TYR A 35 5.20 -14.65 -0.33
C TYR A 35 4.41 -13.78 0.62
N SER A 36 4.22 -12.54 0.27
CA SER A 36 3.34 -11.65 1.01
C SER A 36 2.29 -11.05 0.10
N CYS A 37 1.13 -10.80 0.68
CA CYS A 37 0.06 -10.04 0.05
C CYS A 37 -0.15 -8.82 0.91
N GLU A 38 0.11 -7.65 0.36
CA GLU A 38 0.03 -6.40 1.08
C GLU A 38 -1.03 -5.50 0.46
N ARG A 39 -1.90 -4.97 1.30
CA ARG A 39 -2.83 -3.92 0.90
C ARG A 39 -2.21 -2.59 1.22
N GLN A 40 -2.08 -1.72 0.24
CA GLN A 40 -1.57 -0.38 0.41
C GLN A 40 -2.66 0.62 0.06
N THR A 41 -2.97 1.50 1.00
CA THR A 41 -3.93 2.56 0.81
C THR A 41 -3.30 3.87 1.24
N GLN A 42 -3.21 4.81 0.31
CA GLN A 42 -2.70 6.14 0.61
C GLN A 42 -3.65 7.17 0.00
N THR A 43 -4.19 8.00 0.86
CA THR A 43 -5.02 9.13 0.44
C THR A 43 -4.41 10.41 0.98
N GLN A 44 -5.01 11.55 0.68
CA GLN A 44 -4.54 12.83 1.22
C GLN A 44 -4.64 12.88 2.74
N GLU A 45 -5.56 12.12 3.32
CA GLU A 45 -5.89 12.21 4.73
C GLU A 45 -5.27 11.11 5.57
N TYR A 46 -4.97 9.97 4.98
CA TYR A 46 -4.38 8.89 5.76
C TYR A 46 -3.59 7.91 4.89
N TRP A 47 -2.74 7.17 5.56
CA TRP A 47 -1.96 6.09 4.98
C TRP A 47 -2.15 4.86 5.84
N ALA A 48 -2.41 3.73 5.21
CA ALA A 48 -2.57 2.46 5.89
C ALA A 48 -2.03 1.32 5.03
N SER A 49 -1.45 0.34 5.68
CA SER A 49 -1.04 -0.89 5.03
C SER A 49 -1.31 -2.07 5.93
N SER A 50 -1.56 -3.21 5.34
CA SER A 50 -1.66 -4.47 6.05
C SER A 50 -1.06 -5.55 5.18
N SER A 51 -0.42 -6.53 5.83
CA SER A 51 0.33 -7.56 5.13
C SER A 51 0.01 -8.93 5.72
N SER A 52 -0.10 -9.92 4.87
CA SER A 52 -0.25 -11.32 5.25
C SER A 52 0.80 -12.14 4.54
N ASN A 53 1.30 -13.18 5.21
CA ASN A 53 2.35 -14.04 4.68
C ASN A 53 1.79 -15.40 4.27
N PHE A 54 2.32 -15.93 3.18
CA PHE A 54 1.89 -17.21 2.61
C PHE A 54 3.10 -18.03 2.20
N SER A 55 2.93 -19.33 2.14
CA SER A 55 4.00 -20.25 1.74
C SER A 55 4.08 -20.45 0.24
N THR A 56 2.99 -20.22 -0.48
CA THR A 56 2.93 -20.40 -1.93
C THR A 56 2.39 -19.16 -2.62
N TYR A 57 2.75 -19.03 -3.89
CA TYR A 57 2.26 -17.95 -4.73
C TYR A 57 0.74 -18.03 -4.91
N GLU A 58 0.23 -19.24 -5.10
CA GLU A 58 -1.20 -19.47 -5.30
C GLU A 58 -2.03 -18.99 -4.11
N GLU A 59 -1.55 -19.24 -2.90
CA GLU A 59 -2.24 -18.78 -1.70
C GLU A 59 -2.28 -17.25 -1.63
N ALA A 60 -1.15 -16.61 -1.94
CA ALA A 60 -1.08 -15.15 -1.96
C ALA A 60 -2.00 -14.57 -3.03
N LEU A 61 -2.02 -15.16 -4.21
CA LEU A 61 -2.86 -14.74 -5.32
C LEU A 61 -4.34 -14.92 -5.00
N GLU A 62 -4.70 -16.04 -4.39
CA GLU A 62 -6.07 -16.29 -3.96
C GLU A 62 -6.53 -15.23 -2.97
N ARG A 63 -5.69 -14.90 -2.01
CA ARG A 63 -6.00 -13.85 -1.05
C ARG A 63 -6.17 -12.49 -1.74
N ALA A 64 -5.28 -12.17 -2.67
CA ALA A 64 -5.36 -10.92 -3.42
C ALA A 64 -6.66 -10.84 -4.22
N ASN A 65 -7.05 -11.91 -4.88
CA ASN A 65 -8.29 -11.95 -5.65
C ASN A 65 -9.53 -11.80 -4.76
N THR A 66 -9.52 -12.44 -3.60
CA THR A 66 -10.60 -12.29 -2.62
C THR A 66 -10.73 -10.84 -2.15
N MET A 67 -9.61 -10.18 -1.93
CA MET A 67 -9.60 -8.77 -1.54
C MET A 67 -10.10 -7.87 -2.67
N LEU A 68 -9.69 -8.13 -3.89
CA LEU A 68 -10.09 -7.34 -5.05
C LEU A 68 -11.58 -7.49 -5.37
N ASP A 69 -12.18 -8.63 -5.04
CA ASP A 69 -13.61 -8.87 -5.23
C ASP A 69 -14.47 -8.15 -4.18
N SER A 70 -13.85 -7.64 -3.12
CA SER A 70 -14.57 -6.92 -2.08
C SER A 70 -14.89 -5.50 -2.52
N GLU A 71 -16.09 -5.04 -2.24
CA GLU A 71 -16.51 -3.66 -2.50
C GLU A 71 -15.64 -2.63 -1.78
N ILE A 72 -15.08 -3.02 -0.63
CA ILE A 72 -14.18 -2.16 0.17
C ILE A 72 -12.94 -1.80 -0.62
N HIS A 73 -12.52 -2.68 -1.53
CA HIS A 73 -11.31 -2.49 -2.31
C HIS A 73 -11.60 -2.13 -3.78
N GLU A 74 -12.74 -1.54 -4.04
CA GLU A 74 -13.08 -1.08 -5.38
C GLU A 74 -12.04 -0.08 -5.88
N GLY A 75 -11.55 -0.28 -7.10
CA GLY A 75 -10.54 0.59 -7.69
C GLY A 75 -9.11 0.24 -7.33
N TYR A 76 -8.88 -0.81 -6.56
CA TYR A 76 -7.52 -1.26 -6.24
C TYR A 76 -6.88 -1.99 -7.42
N GLU A 77 -5.59 -1.77 -7.60
CA GLU A 77 -4.78 -2.46 -8.60
C GLU A 77 -4.10 -3.69 -7.99
N LEU A 78 -3.90 -4.71 -8.80
CA LEU A 78 -3.06 -5.85 -8.43
C LEU A 78 -1.66 -5.63 -8.99
N ILE A 79 -0.67 -5.62 -8.11
CA ILE A 79 0.73 -5.46 -8.48
C ILE A 79 1.49 -6.71 -8.05
N ILE A 80 2.23 -7.31 -8.96
CA ILE A 80 3.03 -8.49 -8.68
C ILE A 80 4.50 -8.12 -8.84
N ASN A 81 5.22 -8.19 -7.75
CA ASN A 81 6.67 -7.92 -7.72
C ASN A 81 7.49 -9.20 -7.79
#